data_06dbc19ed84d86b3d4686b6c25cc0161
#
_entry.id   06dbc19ed84d86b3d4686b6c25cc0161
#
_cell.length_a   1.000
_cell.length_b   1.000
_cell.length_c   1.000
_cell.angle_alpha   90.00
_cell.angle_beta   90.00
_cell.angle_gamma   90.00
#
_symmetry.space_group_name_H-M   'P 1'
#
loop_
_entity.id
_entity.type
_entity.pdbx_description
1 polymer ?
#
loop_
_entity_poly.entity_id
_entity_poly.type
_entity_poly.pdbx_seq_one_letter_code
_entity_poly.pdbx_strand_id
1 'polypeptide(L)'
;MKNIILFFLSLNLVFAQQESSTRSLTIYKDGFAVINEPIVWSLKSGKNSTSFTNVSKNILFDSPVLSLQGVDILSQTLNKNFTSSDNFLKKSIGSVIEIVPINGSRTEGLLMDINGSSISIKTGKGLVVFQRSQLLSFTLRSGNVQDKFTPELIWELNSEEEKSINAELSYISSGFSWKPIYTLTINGDDSSATLSINAEITNNSNVSLFATKLSVVEGNVPLNSSSLNPSYQMIESRSSMENRNLLGDFYIFDIASELNLDSMQTVQLPMMEERKIIYDKKYVFQNSERDQGDEPLSVEVSFENSASNNLELPLPSGVLYLYEKDDNSSMRFIGRNSLTQIYKGGVAILDGGKAFDIIGKRRILNFDRQSNSEESTISLQILNTSDKSIKVKSVEKIFGDWVIKESSSMYIKEDASTIYFPLEIEPGQSELITYTYKKEWK
;
A
#
# COMPACT_ATOMS: atom_id res chain seq x y z
N MET A 1 55.98 -52.91 -29.05
CA MET A 1 55.37 -51.92 -28.14
C MET A 1 54.14 -51.31 -28.81
N LYS A 2 52.94 -51.78 -28.43
CA LYS A 2 51.65 -51.24 -28.97
C LYS A 2 51.12 -50.20 -28.02
N ASN A 3 51.06 -48.95 -28.49
CA ASN A 3 50.44 -47.83 -27.77
C ASN A 3 48.92 -47.94 -27.94
N ILE A 4 48.21 -48.12 -26.81
CA ILE A 4 46.77 -48.04 -26.72
C ILE A 4 46.43 -46.60 -26.31
N ILE A 5 45.82 -45.84 -27.22
CA ILE A 5 45.26 -44.53 -26.93
C ILE A 5 43.85 -44.73 -26.43
N LEU A 6 43.62 -44.45 -25.12
CA LEU A 6 42.30 -44.41 -24.50
C LEU A 6 41.65 -43.05 -24.80
N PHE A 7 40.57 -43.07 -25.57
CA PHE A 7 39.73 -41.88 -25.81
C PHE A 7 38.70 -41.80 -24.68
N PHE A 8 38.87 -40.83 -23.78
CA PHE A 8 37.86 -40.48 -22.79
C PHE A 8 36.76 -39.62 -23.46
N LEU A 9 35.61 -40.25 -23.69
CA LEU A 9 34.38 -39.54 -24.10
C LEU A 9 33.78 -38.89 -22.83
N SER A 10 33.98 -37.59 -22.64
CA SER A 10 33.29 -36.84 -21.59
C SER A 10 31.85 -36.62 -21.98
N LEU A 11 30.94 -37.39 -21.37
CA LEU A 11 29.50 -37.18 -21.46
C LEU A 11 29.15 -35.95 -20.65
N ASN A 12 28.99 -34.80 -21.32
CA ASN A 12 28.40 -33.61 -20.70
C ASN A 12 26.89 -33.85 -20.52
N LEU A 13 26.49 -34.26 -19.31
CA LEU A 13 25.11 -34.21 -18.87
C LEU A 13 24.73 -32.74 -18.72
N VAL A 14 24.08 -32.19 -19.72
CA VAL A 14 23.34 -30.92 -19.60
C VAL A 14 22.14 -31.24 -18.73
N PHE A 15 22.26 -30.96 -17.44
CA PHE A 15 21.07 -30.83 -16.60
C PHE A 15 20.29 -29.60 -17.12
N ALA A 16 19.23 -29.85 -17.88
CA ALA A 16 18.20 -28.83 -18.06
C ALA A 16 17.67 -28.52 -16.67
N GLN A 17 18.02 -27.34 -16.16
CA GLN A 17 17.45 -26.77 -14.95
C GLN A 17 15.97 -26.57 -15.29
N GLN A 18 15.12 -27.50 -14.87
CA GLN A 18 13.68 -27.33 -14.91
C GLN A 18 13.38 -26.17 -13.96
N GLU A 19 13.12 -24.99 -14.51
CA GLU A 19 12.61 -23.87 -13.71
C GLU A 19 11.33 -24.38 -13.02
N SER A 20 11.44 -24.67 -11.75
CA SER A 20 10.27 -24.95 -10.93
C SER A 20 9.43 -23.69 -10.94
N SER A 21 8.28 -23.74 -11.59
CA SER A 21 7.33 -22.63 -11.55
C SER A 21 7.03 -22.28 -10.09
N THR A 22 7.43 -21.09 -9.68
CA THR A 22 7.29 -20.62 -8.30
C THR A 22 6.02 -19.82 -8.18
N ARG A 23 5.25 -20.08 -7.12
CA ARG A 23 4.08 -19.25 -6.80
C ARG A 23 4.54 -17.82 -6.50
N SER A 24 4.00 -16.84 -7.23
CA SER A 24 4.32 -15.44 -7.02
C SER A 24 3.09 -14.60 -6.70
N LEU A 25 3.31 -13.58 -5.88
CA LEU A 25 2.30 -12.63 -5.45
C LEU A 25 2.82 -11.22 -5.69
N THR A 26 2.13 -10.45 -6.53
CA THR A 26 2.43 -9.04 -6.77
C THR A 26 1.28 -8.20 -6.26
N ILE A 27 1.50 -7.42 -5.20
CA ILE A 27 0.46 -6.65 -4.52
C ILE A 27 0.55 -5.19 -4.92
N TYR A 28 -0.57 -4.64 -5.37
CA TYR A 28 -0.72 -3.25 -5.78
C TYR A 28 -1.33 -2.42 -4.65
N LYS A 29 -0.94 -1.15 -4.59
CA LYS A 29 -1.42 -0.23 -3.56
C LYS A 29 -2.92 0.02 -3.64
N ASP A 30 -3.49 -0.12 -4.85
CA ASP A 30 -4.90 0.10 -5.16
C ASP A 30 -5.85 -1.00 -4.66
N GLY A 31 -5.38 -1.91 -3.83
CA GLY A 31 -6.24 -2.88 -3.14
C GLY A 31 -6.45 -4.20 -3.88
N PHE A 32 -5.57 -4.56 -4.79
CA PHE A 32 -5.60 -5.84 -5.51
C PHE A 32 -4.22 -6.48 -5.62
N ALA A 33 -4.20 -7.75 -6.01
CA ALA A 33 -2.97 -8.48 -6.32
C ALA A 33 -3.10 -9.27 -7.61
N VAL A 34 -1.96 -9.46 -8.29
CA VAL A 34 -1.77 -10.48 -9.33
C VAL A 34 -1.17 -11.70 -8.66
N ILE A 35 -1.80 -12.84 -8.85
CA ILE A 35 -1.41 -14.12 -8.25
C ILE A 35 -1.06 -15.07 -9.39
N ASN A 36 0.16 -15.62 -9.35
CA ASN A 36 0.59 -16.64 -10.28
C ASN A 36 0.73 -17.98 -9.54
N GLU A 37 0.02 -18.99 -10.02
CA GLU A 37 -0.05 -20.30 -9.42
C GLU A 37 0.48 -21.36 -10.39
N PRO A 38 1.53 -22.08 -10.04
CA PRO A 38 1.96 -23.25 -10.80
C PRO A 38 0.98 -24.40 -10.56
N ILE A 39 0.57 -25.04 -11.64
CA ILE A 39 -0.37 -26.16 -11.60
C ILE A 39 0.24 -27.33 -12.36
N VAL A 40 0.11 -28.54 -11.81
CA VAL A 40 0.51 -29.77 -12.48
C VAL A 40 -0.73 -30.63 -12.69
N TRP A 41 -0.99 -31.01 -13.95
CA TRP A 41 -2.09 -31.89 -14.30
C TRP A 41 -1.59 -33.11 -15.06
N SER A 42 -2.19 -34.29 -14.79
CA SER A 42 -2.02 -35.51 -15.58
C SER A 42 -3.20 -35.63 -16.53
N LEU A 43 -2.94 -35.52 -17.81
CA LEU A 43 -3.94 -35.58 -18.87
C LEU A 43 -3.91 -36.96 -19.58
N LYS A 44 -5.09 -37.43 -19.98
CA LYS A 44 -5.25 -38.56 -20.89
C LYS A 44 -5.29 -38.09 -22.34
N SER A 45 -5.05 -38.98 -23.29
CA SER A 45 -5.31 -38.66 -24.68
C SER A 45 -6.78 -38.33 -24.92
N GLY A 46 -7.05 -37.27 -25.69
CA GLY A 46 -8.37 -36.74 -25.96
C GLY A 46 -8.81 -35.65 -24.99
N LYS A 47 -10.15 -35.54 -24.75
CA LYS A 47 -10.74 -34.50 -23.90
C LYS A 47 -10.55 -34.79 -22.42
N ASN A 48 -10.15 -33.75 -21.70
CA ASN A 48 -9.94 -33.76 -20.25
C ASN A 48 -10.69 -32.55 -19.63
N SER A 49 -11.27 -32.75 -18.45
CA SER A 49 -11.83 -31.70 -17.62
C SER A 49 -10.96 -31.56 -16.39
N THR A 50 -10.42 -30.37 -16.17
CA THR A 50 -9.53 -30.04 -15.05
C THR A 50 -10.07 -28.87 -14.27
N SER A 51 -9.75 -28.77 -12.98
CA SER A 51 -10.23 -27.66 -12.15
C SER A 51 -9.19 -27.16 -11.18
N PHE A 52 -9.42 -25.91 -10.70
CA PHE A 52 -8.66 -25.26 -9.66
C PHE A 52 -9.62 -24.58 -8.67
N THR A 53 -9.57 -24.96 -7.41
CA THR A 53 -10.56 -24.59 -6.38
C THR A 53 -10.03 -23.62 -5.32
N ASN A 54 -8.70 -23.43 -5.21
CA ASN A 54 -8.09 -22.51 -4.24
C ASN A 54 -8.09 -21.06 -4.74
N VAL A 55 -9.25 -20.57 -5.14
CA VAL A 55 -9.45 -19.24 -5.73
C VAL A 55 -10.18 -18.34 -4.76
N SER A 56 -9.72 -17.08 -4.64
CA SER A 56 -10.40 -16.07 -3.82
C SER A 56 -11.81 -15.76 -4.33
N LYS A 57 -12.76 -15.54 -3.41
CA LYS A 57 -14.09 -14.99 -3.75
C LYS A 57 -14.01 -13.64 -4.45
N ASN A 58 -12.93 -12.92 -4.19
CA ASN A 58 -12.68 -11.57 -4.69
C ASN A 58 -11.95 -11.58 -6.04
N ILE A 59 -11.85 -12.75 -6.71
CA ILE A 59 -11.26 -12.84 -8.05
C ILE A 59 -11.98 -11.92 -9.04
N LEU A 60 -11.23 -11.22 -9.87
CA LEU A 60 -11.75 -10.53 -11.04
C LEU A 60 -12.03 -11.58 -12.12
N PHE A 61 -13.29 -11.78 -12.45
CA PHE A 61 -13.76 -12.98 -13.16
C PHE A 61 -13.34 -13.09 -14.62
N ASP A 62 -12.93 -12.01 -15.23
CA ASP A 62 -12.39 -11.91 -16.60
C ASP A 62 -10.85 -11.89 -16.64
N SER A 63 -10.19 -11.97 -15.48
CA SER A 63 -8.74 -11.90 -15.37
C SER A 63 -7.99 -13.25 -15.47
N PRO A 64 -8.57 -14.44 -15.23
CA PRO A 64 -7.80 -15.66 -15.25
C PRO A 64 -7.23 -15.96 -16.63
N VAL A 65 -5.91 -16.14 -16.67
CA VAL A 65 -5.15 -16.56 -17.86
C VAL A 65 -4.42 -17.84 -17.52
N LEU A 66 -4.68 -18.91 -18.28
CA LEU A 66 -3.97 -20.18 -18.17
C LEU A 66 -2.93 -20.27 -19.28
N SER A 67 -1.67 -20.39 -18.92
CA SER A 67 -0.55 -20.65 -19.83
C SER A 67 -0.14 -22.11 -19.72
N LEU A 68 -0.12 -22.81 -20.84
CA LEU A 68 0.33 -24.19 -20.94
C LEU A 68 0.86 -24.47 -22.35
N GLN A 69 1.66 -25.55 -22.51
CA GLN A 69 2.25 -25.89 -23.80
C GLN A 69 1.77 -27.26 -24.28
N GLY A 70 1.54 -27.38 -25.59
CA GLY A 70 1.25 -28.65 -26.27
C GLY A 70 -0.10 -29.27 -25.91
N VAL A 71 -1.09 -28.46 -25.53
CA VAL A 71 -2.47 -28.85 -25.21
C VAL A 71 -3.41 -27.75 -25.65
N ASP A 72 -4.53 -28.06 -26.26
CA ASP A 72 -5.54 -27.12 -26.67
C ASP A 72 -6.51 -26.82 -25.53
N ILE A 73 -6.75 -25.54 -25.27
CA ILE A 73 -7.80 -25.09 -24.35
C ILE A 73 -9.11 -24.96 -25.14
N LEU A 74 -10.08 -25.83 -24.87
CA LEU A 74 -11.37 -25.81 -25.54
C LEU A 74 -12.34 -24.82 -24.90
N SER A 75 -12.35 -24.73 -23.57
CA SER A 75 -13.13 -23.75 -22.82
C SER A 75 -12.55 -23.47 -21.44
N GLN A 76 -12.86 -22.29 -20.91
CA GLN A 76 -12.61 -21.89 -19.53
C GLN A 76 -13.91 -21.44 -18.90
N THR A 77 -14.24 -21.99 -17.75
CA THR A 77 -15.47 -21.68 -17.01
C THR A 77 -15.14 -21.27 -15.58
N LEU A 78 -15.68 -20.15 -15.12
CA LEU A 78 -15.65 -19.79 -13.72
C LEU A 78 -16.99 -20.14 -13.07
N ASN A 79 -16.95 -21.12 -12.19
CA ASN A 79 -18.11 -21.56 -11.42
C ASN A 79 -18.22 -20.73 -10.14
N LYS A 80 -19.19 -19.78 -10.12
CA LYS A 80 -19.50 -18.91 -8.98
C LYS A 80 -20.54 -19.50 -8.01
N ASN A 81 -21.06 -20.67 -8.31
CA ASN A 81 -22.24 -21.21 -7.64
C ASN A 81 -22.05 -21.48 -6.14
N PHE A 82 -20.80 -21.52 -5.69
CA PHE A 82 -20.43 -21.80 -4.30
C PHE A 82 -19.81 -20.60 -3.57
N THR A 83 -19.95 -19.38 -4.09
CA THR A 83 -19.39 -18.18 -3.46
C THR A 83 -20.18 -17.69 -2.25
N SER A 84 -21.42 -18.13 -2.10
CA SER A 84 -22.28 -17.81 -0.95
C SER A 84 -23.32 -18.91 -0.72
N SER A 85 -23.87 -18.97 0.50
CA SER A 85 -24.99 -19.86 0.83
C SER A 85 -26.20 -19.63 -0.08
N ASP A 86 -26.48 -18.40 -0.47
CA ASP A 86 -27.58 -18.07 -1.36
C ASP A 86 -27.37 -18.60 -2.78
N ASN A 87 -26.17 -18.53 -3.31
CA ASN A 87 -25.84 -19.09 -4.62
C ASN A 87 -25.94 -20.62 -4.59
N PHE A 88 -25.47 -21.24 -3.51
CA PHE A 88 -25.60 -22.67 -3.30
C PHE A 88 -27.08 -23.10 -3.26
N LEU A 89 -27.91 -22.37 -2.51
CA LEU A 89 -29.35 -22.66 -2.43
C LEU A 89 -30.08 -22.50 -3.77
N LYS A 90 -29.73 -21.46 -4.55
CA LYS A 90 -30.30 -21.26 -5.91
C LYS A 90 -30.00 -22.44 -6.83
N LYS A 91 -28.78 -22.98 -6.74
CA LYS A 91 -28.40 -24.19 -7.51
C LYS A 91 -29.09 -25.45 -7.02
N SER A 92 -29.54 -25.44 -5.78
CA SER A 92 -30.26 -26.58 -5.17
C SER A 92 -31.79 -26.54 -5.39
N ILE A 93 -32.28 -25.66 -6.24
CA ILE A 93 -33.70 -25.69 -6.69
C ILE A 93 -33.96 -27.09 -7.27
N GLY A 94 -35.09 -27.69 -6.86
CA GLY A 94 -35.44 -29.07 -7.18
C GLY A 94 -35.00 -30.11 -6.13
N SER A 95 -34.26 -29.69 -5.10
CA SER A 95 -33.87 -30.56 -3.97
C SER A 95 -34.90 -30.44 -2.81
N VAL A 96 -34.90 -31.46 -1.95
CA VAL A 96 -35.72 -31.47 -0.75
C VAL A 96 -35.14 -30.56 0.32
N ILE A 97 -35.93 -29.63 0.82
CA ILE A 97 -35.60 -28.72 1.89
C ILE A 97 -36.53 -28.84 3.06
N GLU A 98 -36.04 -28.78 4.26
CA GLU A 98 -36.78 -28.71 5.50
C GLU A 98 -36.72 -27.26 6.04
N ILE A 99 -37.86 -26.67 6.33
CA ILE A 99 -38.01 -25.31 6.87
C ILE A 99 -38.60 -25.36 8.26
N VAL A 100 -37.98 -24.60 9.19
CA VAL A 100 -38.43 -24.39 10.55
C VAL A 100 -38.77 -22.92 10.73
N PRO A 101 -40.08 -22.53 10.71
CA PRO A 101 -40.44 -21.16 10.99
C PRO A 101 -40.30 -20.82 12.48
N ILE A 102 -40.16 -19.52 12.80
CA ILE A 102 -40.11 -19.04 14.21
C ILE A 102 -41.40 -19.44 14.95
N ASN A 103 -42.56 -19.29 14.28
CA ASN A 103 -43.85 -19.70 14.79
C ASN A 103 -44.48 -20.68 13.80
N GLY A 104 -44.72 -21.91 14.20
CA GLY A 104 -45.33 -22.94 13.38
C GLY A 104 -44.62 -24.26 13.37
N SER A 105 -45.12 -25.21 12.60
CA SER A 105 -44.55 -26.56 12.52
C SER A 105 -43.54 -26.66 11.40
N ARG A 106 -42.55 -27.53 11.61
CA ARG A 106 -41.56 -27.94 10.61
C ARG A 106 -42.25 -28.41 9.33
N THR A 107 -41.78 -27.92 8.20
CA THR A 107 -42.36 -28.25 6.88
C THR A 107 -41.27 -28.70 5.94
N GLU A 108 -41.48 -29.82 5.27
CA GLU A 108 -40.58 -30.37 4.25
C GLU A 108 -41.21 -30.24 2.88
N GLY A 109 -40.42 -29.92 1.86
CA GLY A 109 -40.91 -29.80 0.51
C GLY A 109 -39.77 -29.67 -0.51
N LEU A 110 -40.15 -29.63 -1.78
CA LEU A 110 -39.21 -29.41 -2.87
C LEU A 110 -38.93 -27.92 -3.02
N LEU A 111 -37.68 -27.51 -2.98
CA LEU A 111 -37.29 -26.12 -3.18
C LEU A 111 -37.59 -25.68 -4.62
N MET A 112 -38.49 -24.69 -4.77
CA MET A 112 -38.95 -24.20 -6.07
C MET A 112 -38.31 -22.87 -6.45
N ASP A 113 -38.08 -21.99 -5.48
CA ASP A 113 -37.46 -20.68 -5.67
C ASP A 113 -36.90 -20.16 -4.37
N ILE A 114 -35.83 -19.33 -4.50
CA ILE A 114 -35.26 -18.62 -3.38
C ILE A 114 -34.71 -17.25 -3.84
N ASN A 115 -35.07 -16.22 -3.09
CA ASN A 115 -34.56 -14.88 -3.27
C ASN A 115 -34.17 -14.26 -1.92
N GLY A 116 -33.69 -13.00 -1.91
CA GLY A 116 -33.26 -12.31 -0.70
C GLY A 116 -34.30 -12.26 0.42
N SER A 117 -35.59 -12.28 0.11
CA SER A 117 -36.69 -12.10 1.07
C SER A 117 -37.51 -13.36 1.32
N SER A 118 -37.57 -14.32 0.41
CA SER A 118 -38.48 -15.48 0.51
C SER A 118 -37.86 -16.79 0.03
N ILE A 119 -38.45 -17.90 0.52
CA ILE A 119 -38.21 -19.28 0.06
C ILE A 119 -39.52 -19.89 -0.32
N SER A 120 -39.62 -20.43 -1.52
CA SER A 120 -40.85 -21.12 -2.02
C SER A 120 -40.58 -22.63 -2.09
N ILE A 121 -41.48 -23.42 -1.48
CA ILE A 121 -41.38 -24.88 -1.52
C ILE A 121 -42.71 -25.50 -2.01
N LYS A 122 -42.59 -26.58 -2.76
CA LYS A 122 -43.72 -27.42 -3.14
C LYS A 122 -43.90 -28.55 -2.13
N THR A 123 -45.03 -28.57 -1.46
CA THR A 123 -45.43 -29.61 -0.49
C THR A 123 -46.57 -30.46 -1.05
N GLY A 124 -46.95 -31.52 -0.36
CA GLY A 124 -48.16 -32.33 -0.72
C GLY A 124 -49.44 -31.53 -0.71
N LYS A 125 -49.50 -30.34 -0.07
CA LYS A 125 -50.65 -29.45 0.02
C LYS A 125 -50.60 -28.28 -0.99
N GLY A 126 -49.55 -28.20 -1.80
CA GLY A 126 -49.37 -27.12 -2.79
C GLY A 126 -48.06 -26.32 -2.59
N LEU A 127 -48.00 -25.14 -3.23
CA LEU A 127 -46.88 -24.20 -3.11
C LEU A 127 -47.04 -23.38 -1.82
N VAL A 128 -45.98 -23.37 -1.00
CA VAL A 128 -45.91 -22.59 0.23
C VAL A 128 -44.72 -21.62 0.12
N VAL A 129 -44.96 -20.35 0.43
CA VAL A 129 -43.96 -19.30 0.40
C VAL A 129 -43.69 -18.82 1.83
N PHE A 130 -42.44 -18.89 2.25
CA PHE A 130 -41.99 -18.42 3.55
C PHE A 130 -41.23 -17.12 3.40
N GLN A 131 -41.44 -16.15 4.26
CA GLN A 131 -40.57 -14.98 4.41
C GLN A 131 -39.33 -15.40 5.19
N ARG A 132 -38.15 -15.13 4.67
CA ARG A 132 -36.86 -15.53 5.31
C ARG A 132 -36.66 -14.94 6.71
N SER A 133 -37.20 -13.74 6.95
CA SER A 133 -37.16 -13.10 8.28
C SER A 133 -38.02 -13.82 9.33
N GLN A 134 -38.91 -14.72 8.92
CA GLN A 134 -39.77 -15.50 9.82
C GLN A 134 -39.30 -16.95 9.98
N LEU A 135 -38.08 -17.26 9.50
CA LEU A 135 -37.49 -18.59 9.63
C LEU A 135 -36.50 -18.64 10.78
N LEU A 136 -36.59 -19.68 11.59
CA LEU A 136 -35.61 -20.05 12.58
C LEU A 136 -34.43 -20.72 11.89
N SER A 137 -34.69 -21.67 11.00
CA SER A 137 -33.65 -22.37 10.21
C SER A 137 -34.28 -23.03 8.97
N PHE A 138 -33.42 -23.40 8.04
CA PHE A 138 -33.79 -24.33 6.96
C PHE A 138 -32.60 -25.29 6.74
N THR A 139 -32.90 -26.52 6.38
CA THR A 139 -31.94 -27.59 6.14
C THR A 139 -32.14 -28.19 4.76
N LEU A 140 -31.14 -28.14 3.93
CA LEU A 140 -31.13 -28.77 2.62
C LEU A 140 -30.65 -30.22 2.78
N ARG A 141 -31.48 -31.20 2.38
CA ARG A 141 -31.14 -32.61 2.37
C ARG A 141 -30.48 -32.98 1.04
N SER A 142 -29.29 -32.45 0.78
CA SER A 142 -28.50 -32.77 -0.41
C SER A 142 -27.28 -33.57 -0.04
N GLY A 143 -26.97 -34.65 -0.76
CA GLY A 143 -25.87 -35.56 -0.45
C GLY A 143 -24.47 -35.05 -0.70
N ASN A 144 -24.30 -33.89 -1.33
CA ASN A 144 -22.99 -33.30 -1.68
C ASN A 144 -22.94 -31.82 -1.28
N VAL A 145 -22.82 -31.56 0.01
CA VAL A 145 -22.49 -30.22 0.49
C VAL A 145 -20.98 -30.04 0.37
N GLN A 146 -20.54 -29.08 -0.42
CA GLN A 146 -19.11 -28.73 -0.44
C GLN A 146 -18.71 -28.10 0.91
N ASP A 147 -17.56 -28.54 1.43
CA ASP A 147 -17.04 -28.06 2.73
C ASP A 147 -16.60 -26.58 2.68
N LYS A 148 -16.45 -26.00 1.47
CA LYS A 148 -16.00 -24.62 1.28
C LYS A 148 -16.81 -23.90 0.21
N PHE A 149 -17.24 -22.68 0.53
CA PHE A 149 -17.87 -21.76 -0.43
C PHE A 149 -16.79 -20.95 -1.16
N THR A 150 -16.08 -21.55 -2.09
CA THR A 150 -15.05 -20.92 -2.92
C THR A 150 -15.42 -21.02 -4.40
N PRO A 151 -15.01 -20.05 -5.24
CA PRO A 151 -15.13 -20.18 -6.68
C PRO A 151 -14.29 -21.35 -7.18
N GLU A 152 -14.65 -21.88 -8.35
CA GLU A 152 -13.92 -22.94 -9.04
C GLU A 152 -13.68 -22.51 -10.48
N LEU A 153 -12.43 -22.61 -10.93
CA LEU A 153 -12.05 -22.46 -12.33
C LEU A 153 -12.00 -23.85 -12.95
N ILE A 154 -12.66 -24.05 -14.10
CA ILE A 154 -12.75 -25.33 -14.81
C ILE A 154 -12.28 -25.10 -16.24
N TRP A 155 -11.41 -25.98 -16.73
CA TRP A 155 -10.95 -25.99 -18.13
C TRP A 155 -11.29 -27.32 -18.79
N GLU A 156 -11.83 -27.25 -20.00
CA GLU A 156 -11.91 -28.36 -20.92
C GLU A 156 -10.67 -28.28 -21.82
N LEU A 157 -9.86 -29.33 -21.78
CA LEU A 157 -8.57 -29.41 -22.48
C LEU A 157 -8.60 -30.58 -23.47
N ASN A 158 -7.86 -30.49 -24.58
CA ASN A 158 -7.65 -31.60 -25.50
C ASN A 158 -6.15 -31.89 -25.64
N SER A 159 -5.75 -33.11 -25.28
CA SER A 159 -4.37 -33.56 -25.38
C SER A 159 -4.26 -34.67 -26.42
N GLU A 160 -3.28 -34.61 -27.29
CA GLU A 160 -3.04 -35.64 -28.28
C GLU A 160 -2.56 -36.98 -27.66
N GLU A 161 -1.89 -36.90 -26.54
CA GLU A 161 -1.27 -38.05 -25.83
C GLU A 161 -1.50 -37.95 -24.32
N GLU A 162 -1.31 -39.08 -23.64
CA GLU A 162 -1.29 -39.12 -22.17
C GLU A 162 0.02 -38.53 -21.67
N LYS A 163 -0.06 -37.46 -20.88
CA LYS A 163 1.11 -36.75 -20.32
C LYS A 163 0.80 -35.96 -19.08
N SER A 164 1.86 -35.70 -18.31
CA SER A 164 1.82 -34.69 -17.26
C SER A 164 2.25 -33.33 -17.83
N ILE A 165 1.50 -32.28 -17.52
CA ILE A 165 1.78 -30.92 -17.97
C ILE A 165 2.00 -30.01 -16.80
N ASN A 166 2.89 -29.03 -16.98
CA ASN A 166 3.02 -27.89 -16.11
C ASN A 166 2.24 -26.72 -16.74
N ALA A 167 1.30 -26.19 -16.01
CA ALA A 167 0.54 -25.02 -16.38
C ALA A 167 0.79 -23.88 -15.39
N GLU A 168 0.64 -22.65 -15.81
CA GLU A 168 0.71 -21.47 -14.97
C GLU A 168 -0.62 -20.71 -15.08
N LEU A 169 -1.26 -20.51 -13.94
CA LEU A 169 -2.48 -19.75 -13.81
C LEU A 169 -2.16 -18.36 -13.24
N SER A 170 -2.44 -17.32 -14.01
CA SER A 170 -2.36 -15.93 -13.55
C SER A 170 -3.76 -15.37 -13.38
N TYR A 171 -4.05 -14.68 -12.27
CA TYR A 171 -5.33 -14.01 -12.06
C TYR A 171 -5.21 -12.81 -11.13
N ILE A 172 -6.18 -11.91 -11.23
CA ILE A 172 -6.28 -10.72 -10.38
C ILE A 172 -7.33 -10.97 -9.29
N SER A 173 -7.00 -10.62 -8.05
CA SER A 173 -7.93 -10.66 -6.93
C SER A 173 -7.87 -9.36 -6.14
N SER A 174 -9.03 -8.79 -5.81
CA SER A 174 -9.12 -7.71 -4.84
C SER A 174 -9.04 -8.24 -3.40
N GLY A 175 -8.90 -7.33 -2.44
CA GLY A 175 -8.78 -7.67 -1.02
C GLY A 175 -7.34 -7.84 -0.56
N PHE A 176 -6.35 -7.53 -1.39
CA PHE A 176 -4.94 -7.43 -1.04
C PHE A 176 -4.52 -5.98 -1.11
N SER A 177 -3.76 -5.53 -0.14
CA SER A 177 -3.20 -4.18 -0.14
C SER A 177 -1.86 -4.16 0.58
N TRP A 178 -1.07 -3.13 0.29
CA TRP A 178 0.16 -2.87 0.99
C TRP A 178 0.37 -1.39 1.21
N LYS A 179 1.17 -1.05 2.21
CA LYS A 179 1.66 0.31 2.44
C LYS A 179 3.02 0.28 3.11
N PRO A 180 3.92 1.22 2.80
CA PRO A 180 5.16 1.35 3.55
C PRO A 180 4.91 1.99 4.91
N ILE A 181 5.57 1.45 5.91
CA ILE A 181 5.66 1.99 7.27
C ILE A 181 7.11 2.37 7.51
N TYR A 182 7.33 3.65 7.67
CA TYR A 182 8.63 4.23 7.97
C TYR A 182 8.78 4.41 9.47
N THR A 183 9.93 4.09 9.98
CA THR A 183 10.33 4.45 11.37
C THR A 183 11.60 5.25 11.30
N LEU A 184 11.55 6.51 11.71
CA LEU A 184 12.68 7.39 11.86
C LEU A 184 12.99 7.57 13.33
N THR A 185 14.16 7.13 13.76
CA THR A 185 14.62 7.25 15.15
C THR A 185 15.80 8.20 15.21
N ILE A 186 15.59 9.37 15.82
CA ILE A 186 16.64 10.35 16.10
C ILE A 186 17.51 9.79 17.23
N ASN A 187 18.84 9.80 17.04
CA ASN A 187 19.78 9.39 18.07
C ASN A 187 19.98 10.57 19.05
N GLY A 188 20.23 10.25 20.31
CA GLY A 188 20.36 11.26 21.39
C GLY A 188 21.51 12.27 21.20
N ASP A 189 22.42 12.04 20.24
CA ASP A 189 23.49 12.95 19.88
C ASP A 189 23.06 14.07 18.91
N ASP A 190 21.81 14.13 18.50
CA ASP A 190 21.23 15.07 17.53
C ASP A 190 22.01 15.16 16.18
N SER A 191 22.91 14.21 15.89
CA SER A 191 23.77 14.26 14.70
C SER A 191 23.31 13.33 13.60
N SER A 192 22.54 12.28 13.94
CA SER A 192 22.11 11.26 12.99
C SER A 192 20.80 10.63 13.42
N ALA A 193 20.11 10.06 12.46
CA ALA A 193 18.90 9.26 12.69
C ALA A 193 19.04 7.90 12.01
N THR A 194 18.24 6.94 12.47
CA THR A 194 18.11 5.61 11.85
C THR A 194 16.77 5.51 11.16
N LEU A 195 16.76 5.22 9.88
CA LEU A 195 15.56 5.01 9.07
C LEU A 195 15.37 3.52 8.77
N SER A 196 14.21 2.98 9.09
CA SER A 196 13.77 1.65 8.64
C SER A 196 12.48 1.75 7.85
N ILE A 197 12.27 0.84 6.89
CA ILE A 197 11.09 0.79 6.03
C ILE A 197 10.59 -0.64 6.00
N ASN A 198 9.33 -0.82 6.40
CA ASN A 198 8.63 -2.10 6.34
C ASN A 198 7.45 -2.00 5.35
N ALA A 199 7.17 -3.08 4.63
CA ALA A 199 5.91 -3.24 3.92
C ALA A 199 4.87 -3.85 4.88
N GLU A 200 3.80 -3.14 5.15
CA GLU A 200 2.62 -3.70 5.79
C GLU A 200 1.70 -4.25 4.70
N ILE A 201 1.52 -5.56 4.71
CA ILE A 201 0.76 -6.31 3.71
C ILE A 201 -0.48 -6.88 4.37
N THR A 202 -1.63 -6.65 3.75
CA THR A 202 -2.93 -7.11 4.26
C THR A 202 -3.61 -8.02 3.24
N ASN A 203 -4.08 -9.16 3.72
CA ASN A 203 -4.97 -10.08 3.00
C ASN A 203 -6.36 -10.06 3.63
N ASN A 204 -7.30 -9.36 3.02
CA ASN A 204 -8.72 -9.34 3.40
C ASN A 204 -9.54 -10.34 2.56
N SER A 205 -8.89 -11.28 1.89
CA SER A 205 -9.57 -12.34 1.13
C SER A 205 -9.90 -13.54 2.01
N ASN A 206 -10.66 -14.47 1.46
CA ASN A 206 -11.04 -15.73 2.14
C ASN A 206 -10.06 -16.88 1.91
N VAL A 207 -8.92 -16.64 1.25
CA VAL A 207 -7.91 -17.66 0.96
C VAL A 207 -6.57 -17.30 1.57
N SER A 208 -5.88 -18.32 2.10
CA SER A 208 -4.49 -18.19 2.52
C SER A 208 -3.59 -18.43 1.32
N LEU A 209 -2.53 -17.62 1.17
CA LEU A 209 -1.56 -17.74 0.09
C LEU A 209 -0.16 -17.97 0.67
N PHE A 210 0.53 -18.92 0.08
CA PHE A 210 1.97 -19.07 0.27
C PHE A 210 2.66 -18.61 -1.01
N ALA A 211 3.50 -17.59 -0.93
CA ALA A 211 4.28 -17.08 -2.05
C ALA A 211 5.77 -17.28 -1.77
N THR A 212 6.48 -17.83 -2.74
CA THR A 212 7.94 -17.95 -2.73
C THR A 212 8.61 -16.72 -3.37
N LYS A 213 7.83 -15.93 -4.12
CA LYS A 213 8.24 -14.65 -4.68
C LYS A 213 7.15 -13.62 -4.38
N LEU A 214 7.52 -12.58 -3.65
CA LEU A 214 6.64 -11.49 -3.28
C LEU A 214 7.18 -10.18 -3.81
N SER A 215 6.33 -9.43 -4.51
CA SER A 215 6.63 -8.07 -4.96
C SER A 215 5.49 -7.13 -4.57
N VAL A 216 5.82 -5.87 -4.31
CA VAL A 216 4.85 -4.80 -4.07
C VAL A 216 5.05 -3.69 -5.10
N VAL A 217 3.97 -3.06 -5.54
CA VAL A 217 3.98 -2.07 -6.62
C VAL A 217 3.49 -0.73 -6.11
N GLU A 218 4.31 0.31 -6.30
CA GLU A 218 3.94 1.71 -6.09
C GLU A 218 3.56 2.33 -7.43
N GLY A 219 2.41 2.97 -7.48
CA GLY A 219 1.85 3.63 -8.65
C GLY A 219 0.34 3.39 -8.73
N ASN A 220 -0.33 4.16 -9.56
CA ASN A 220 -1.77 4.03 -9.77
C ASN A 220 -2.01 3.23 -11.05
N VAL A 221 -2.44 1.98 -10.92
CA VAL A 221 -2.80 1.12 -12.05
C VAL A 221 -4.30 1.22 -12.29
N PRO A 222 -4.77 1.79 -13.41
CA PRO A 222 -6.18 1.96 -13.66
C PRO A 222 -6.86 0.61 -13.91
N LEU A 223 -7.63 0.13 -12.95
CA LEU A 223 -8.60 -0.97 -13.13
C LEU A 223 -9.95 -0.39 -13.56
N ASN A 224 -10.01 0.21 -14.76
CA ASN A 224 -11.27 0.73 -15.28
C ASN A 224 -12.21 -0.42 -15.66
N SER A 225 -13.33 -0.54 -14.97
CA SER A 225 -14.39 -1.53 -15.23
C SER A 225 -15.10 -1.37 -16.58
N SER A 226 -14.74 -0.37 -17.38
CA SER A 226 -15.42 -0.06 -18.66
C SER A 226 -14.53 -0.13 -19.92
N SER A 227 -13.25 -0.49 -19.80
CA SER A 227 -12.39 -0.67 -20.97
C SER A 227 -11.24 -1.64 -20.71
N LEU A 228 -11.56 -2.92 -20.56
CA LEU A 228 -10.56 -3.97 -20.49
C LEU A 228 -10.25 -4.49 -21.89
N ASN A 229 -9.28 -3.87 -22.55
CA ASN A 229 -8.37 -4.55 -23.46
C ASN A 229 -6.96 -4.43 -22.86
N PRO A 230 -6.59 -5.24 -21.89
CA PRO A 230 -5.20 -5.34 -21.48
C PRO A 230 -4.50 -6.27 -22.46
N SER A 231 -3.76 -5.71 -23.40
CA SER A 231 -2.65 -6.44 -24.00
C SER A 231 -1.58 -6.58 -22.91
N TYR A 232 -1.73 -7.58 -22.04
CA TYR A 232 -0.66 -7.99 -21.15
C TYR A 232 0.43 -8.65 -22.00
N GLN A 233 1.45 -7.88 -22.34
CA GLN A 233 2.71 -8.46 -22.76
C GLN A 233 3.31 -9.09 -21.49
N MET A 234 3.40 -10.43 -21.49
CA MET A 234 4.23 -11.17 -20.55
C MET A 234 5.66 -10.63 -20.67
N ILE A 235 6.09 -9.87 -19.69
CA ILE A 235 7.48 -9.46 -19.59
C ILE A 235 8.23 -10.59 -18.91
N GLU A 236 8.98 -11.35 -19.70
CA GLU A 236 9.98 -12.28 -19.20
C GLU A 236 10.94 -11.53 -18.28
N SER A 237 11.00 -11.92 -17.02
CA SER A 237 11.95 -11.40 -16.05
C SER A 237 13.37 -11.83 -16.44
N ARG A 238 14.12 -10.94 -17.08
CA ARG A 238 15.57 -11.07 -17.18
C ARG A 238 16.19 -10.76 -15.83
N SER A 239 16.67 -11.80 -15.20
CA SER A 239 17.45 -11.72 -13.96
C SER A 239 18.79 -11.02 -14.22
N SER A 240 19.11 -10.13 -13.36
CA SER A 240 20.39 -9.67 -12.81
C SER A 240 20.57 -8.16 -12.88
N MET A 241 20.52 -7.60 -11.75
CA MET A 241 21.18 -6.43 -11.13
C MET A 241 20.20 -5.63 -10.30
N GLU A 242 20.50 -5.60 -8.99
CA GLU A 242 19.96 -4.68 -7.98
C GLU A 242 18.45 -4.41 -8.06
N ASN A 243 17.69 -4.97 -7.15
CA ASN A 243 16.29 -4.79 -6.71
C ASN A 243 15.44 -3.65 -7.32
N ARG A 244 15.47 -3.42 -8.65
CA ARG A 244 14.75 -2.33 -9.31
C ARG A 244 14.17 -2.81 -10.62
N ASN A 245 12.92 -3.28 -10.58
CA ASN A 245 12.19 -3.50 -11.81
C ASN A 245 11.24 -2.31 -12.05
N LEU A 246 11.50 -1.53 -13.10
CA LEU A 246 10.52 -0.59 -13.66
C LEU A 246 9.57 -1.39 -14.55
N LEU A 247 8.29 -1.41 -14.20
CA LEU A 247 7.23 -1.90 -15.05
C LEU A 247 6.51 -0.69 -15.65
N GLY A 248 6.97 -0.22 -16.80
CA GLY A 248 6.48 1.06 -17.34
C GLY A 248 6.82 2.23 -16.41
N ASP A 249 5.81 2.95 -15.93
CA ASP A 249 5.96 4.08 -15.00
C ASP A 249 5.80 3.69 -13.52
N PHE A 250 5.76 2.39 -13.20
CA PHE A 250 5.57 1.87 -11.84
C PHE A 250 6.87 1.40 -11.23
N TYR A 251 6.99 1.55 -9.91
CA TYR A 251 8.11 1.00 -9.15
C TYR A 251 7.70 -0.31 -8.49
N ILE A 252 8.46 -1.37 -8.79
CA ILE A 252 8.31 -2.70 -8.17
C ILE A 252 9.40 -2.87 -7.14
N PHE A 253 9.01 -3.28 -5.94
CA PHE A 253 9.91 -3.64 -4.87
C PHE A 253 9.78 -5.13 -4.59
N ASP A 254 10.84 -5.88 -4.82
CA ASP A 254 10.90 -7.29 -4.48
C ASP A 254 11.20 -7.44 -2.98
N ILE A 255 10.35 -8.18 -2.29
CA ILE A 255 10.52 -8.48 -0.88
C ILE A 255 11.30 -9.79 -0.77
N ALA A 256 12.44 -9.78 -0.11
CA ALA A 256 13.37 -10.91 -0.05
C ALA A 256 12.88 -12.13 0.76
N SER A 257 11.71 -12.08 1.37
CA SER A 257 11.20 -13.12 2.27
C SER A 257 10.08 -13.93 1.61
N GLU A 258 10.10 -15.25 1.81
CA GLU A 258 8.92 -16.09 1.59
C GLU A 258 7.79 -15.61 2.49
N LEU A 259 6.56 -15.62 1.98
CA LEU A 259 5.38 -15.16 2.68
C LEU A 259 4.36 -16.27 2.80
N ASN A 260 3.97 -16.59 4.04
CA ASN A 260 2.71 -17.25 4.34
C ASN A 260 1.73 -16.18 4.83
N LEU A 261 0.74 -15.87 3.99
CA LEU A 261 -0.23 -14.82 4.24
C LEU A 261 -1.61 -15.44 4.41
N ASP A 262 -2.02 -15.62 5.65
CA ASP A 262 -3.32 -16.22 5.95
C ASP A 262 -4.48 -15.29 5.58
N SER A 263 -5.65 -15.89 5.38
CA SER A 263 -6.91 -15.16 5.23
C SER A 263 -7.12 -14.22 6.41
N MET A 264 -7.53 -12.97 6.14
CA MET A 264 -7.81 -11.92 7.14
C MET A 264 -6.59 -11.55 8.00
N GLN A 265 -5.39 -11.67 7.47
CA GLN A 265 -4.13 -11.39 8.14
C GLN A 265 -3.46 -10.11 7.62
N THR A 266 -2.77 -9.42 8.52
CA THR A 266 -1.83 -8.34 8.20
C THR A 266 -0.45 -8.71 8.73
N VAL A 267 0.58 -8.58 7.90
CA VAL A 267 1.98 -8.82 8.25
C VAL A 267 2.83 -7.60 7.92
N GLN A 268 3.93 -7.43 8.62
CA GLN A 268 4.94 -6.42 8.28
C GLN A 268 6.25 -7.11 7.94
N LEU A 269 6.81 -6.81 6.78
CA LEU A 269 8.06 -7.36 6.27
C LEU A 269 9.07 -6.25 6.00
N PRO A 270 10.36 -6.44 6.31
CA PRO A 270 11.38 -5.48 5.95
C PRO A 270 11.43 -5.26 4.43
N MET A 271 11.35 -4.01 3.97
CA MET A 271 11.59 -3.65 2.56
C MET A 271 13.05 -3.29 2.31
N MET A 272 13.71 -2.75 3.33
CA MET A 272 15.08 -2.27 3.26
C MET A 272 15.74 -2.47 4.62
N GLU A 273 17.03 -2.77 4.61
CA GLU A 273 17.83 -2.75 5.83
C GLU A 273 17.84 -1.36 6.46
N GLU A 274 17.98 -1.30 7.76
CA GLU A 274 18.11 -0.03 8.49
C GLU A 274 19.26 0.81 7.93
N ARG A 275 18.99 2.11 7.71
CA ARG A 275 19.97 3.06 7.20
C ARG A 275 20.22 4.16 8.23
N LYS A 276 21.50 4.43 8.49
CA LYS A 276 21.88 5.64 9.21
C LYS A 276 21.83 6.81 8.23
N ILE A 277 21.10 7.86 8.59
CA ILE A 277 20.88 9.02 7.75
C ILE A 277 21.25 10.31 8.50
N ILE A 278 21.62 11.33 7.75
CA ILE A 278 21.80 12.69 8.21
C ILE A 278 20.46 13.40 8.06
N TYR A 279 20.06 14.15 9.05
CA TYR A 279 18.84 14.94 9.04
C TYR A 279 19.12 16.39 9.45
N ASP A 280 18.22 17.30 9.13
CA ASP A 280 18.23 18.67 9.61
C ASP A 280 17.00 18.90 10.51
N LYS A 281 17.25 19.58 11.64
CA LYS A 281 16.22 19.98 12.61
C LYS A 281 16.23 21.50 12.71
N LYS A 282 15.08 22.10 12.48
CA LYS A 282 14.91 23.55 12.62
C LYS A 282 13.60 23.87 13.30
N TYR A 283 13.57 25.06 13.86
CA TYR A 283 12.36 25.59 14.50
C TYR A 283 11.71 26.60 13.56
N VAL A 284 10.40 26.52 13.40
CA VAL A 284 9.65 27.35 12.47
C VAL A 284 8.68 28.23 13.25
N PHE A 285 8.84 29.54 13.10
CA PHE A 285 7.90 30.54 13.59
C PHE A 285 7.16 31.14 12.40
N GLN A 286 5.96 30.66 12.11
CA GLN A 286 5.20 31.06 10.94
C GLN A 286 4.04 31.98 11.33
N ASN A 287 3.98 33.15 10.69
CA ASN A 287 2.95 34.15 10.94
C ASN A 287 2.40 34.73 9.64
N SER A 288 1.25 35.35 9.75
CA SER A 288 0.60 36.14 8.72
C SER A 288 0.45 37.60 9.19
N GLU A 289 0.07 38.49 8.28
CA GLU A 289 0.07 39.93 8.47
C GLU A 289 -0.55 40.46 9.79
N ARG A 290 -1.62 39.81 10.26
CA ARG A 290 -2.38 40.26 11.43
C ARG A 290 -2.11 39.46 12.70
N ASP A 291 -1.30 38.44 12.60
CA ASP A 291 -1.02 37.60 13.77
C ASP A 291 -0.24 38.37 14.82
N GLN A 292 -0.61 38.19 16.05
CA GLN A 292 0.10 38.70 17.22
C GLN A 292 -0.04 37.68 18.36
N GLY A 293 0.97 37.56 19.16
CA GLY A 293 0.95 36.66 20.30
C GLY A 293 2.32 36.10 20.64
N ASP A 294 2.32 35.27 21.66
CA ASP A 294 3.46 34.52 22.11
C ASP A 294 3.09 33.05 21.89
N GLU A 295 3.92 32.30 21.19
CA GLU A 295 3.67 30.86 20.95
C GLU A 295 4.96 30.03 20.89
N PRO A 296 4.91 28.74 21.27
CA PRO A 296 5.99 27.81 21.04
C PRO A 296 6.19 27.58 19.54
N LEU A 297 7.44 27.52 19.09
CA LEU A 297 7.79 27.28 17.70
C LEU A 297 7.47 25.82 17.30
N SER A 298 7.12 25.65 16.02
CA SER A 298 7.00 24.31 15.43
C SER A 298 8.39 23.70 15.20
N VAL A 299 8.52 22.41 15.43
CA VAL A 299 9.74 21.64 15.13
C VAL A 299 9.59 20.98 13.77
N GLU A 300 10.50 21.28 12.87
CA GLU A 300 10.58 20.62 11.56
C GLU A 300 11.82 19.74 11.52
N VAL A 301 11.64 18.47 11.17
CA VAL A 301 12.71 17.49 10.92
C VAL A 301 12.69 17.15 9.44
N SER A 302 13.83 17.22 8.78
CA SER A 302 13.91 16.90 7.35
C SER A 302 15.13 16.05 7.03
N PHE A 303 14.99 15.22 5.98
CA PHE A 303 16.09 14.45 5.41
C PHE A 303 15.97 14.36 3.89
N GLU A 304 17.09 14.25 3.23
CA GLU A 304 17.18 14.13 1.78
C GLU A 304 17.26 12.66 1.35
N ASN A 305 16.51 12.28 0.34
CA ASN A 305 16.63 10.99 -0.33
C ASN A 305 17.81 11.01 -1.30
N SER A 306 19.02 10.87 -0.78
CA SER A 306 20.27 11.00 -1.53
C SER A 306 21.28 9.91 -1.20
N ALA A 307 22.31 9.81 -2.04
CA ALA A 307 23.43 8.88 -1.84
C ALA A 307 24.16 9.11 -0.51
N SER A 308 24.28 10.36 -0.07
CA SER A 308 24.89 10.70 1.23
C SER A 308 24.14 10.11 2.42
N ASN A 309 22.84 9.83 2.24
CA ASN A 309 21.99 9.16 3.21
C ASN A 309 21.80 7.65 2.90
N ASN A 310 22.59 7.09 1.98
CA ASN A 310 22.47 5.69 1.55
C ASN A 310 21.05 5.31 1.07
N LEU A 311 20.30 6.28 0.54
CA LEU A 311 18.94 6.06 0.07
C LEU A 311 18.94 6.16 -1.44
N GLU A 312 18.89 6.56 -2.33
CA GLU A 312 18.91 6.56 -3.81
C GLU A 312 17.75 5.83 -4.47
N LEU A 313 16.81 5.28 -3.68
CA LEU A 313 15.59 4.66 -4.18
C LEU A 313 14.42 5.63 -4.04
N PRO A 314 13.48 5.67 -4.98
CA PRO A 314 12.22 6.35 -4.71
C PRO A 314 11.59 5.79 -3.45
N LEU A 315 11.18 6.69 -2.55
CA LEU A 315 10.48 6.29 -1.33
C LEU A 315 8.98 6.37 -1.60
N PRO A 316 8.26 5.24 -1.50
CA PRO A 316 6.81 5.22 -1.70
C PRO A 316 6.04 6.10 -0.72
N SER A 317 4.85 6.56 -1.09
CA SER A 317 3.97 7.29 -0.16
C SER A 317 3.51 6.39 0.98
N GLY A 318 3.57 6.86 2.23
CA GLY A 318 3.29 6.02 3.39
C GLY A 318 3.15 6.77 4.70
N VAL A 319 3.26 6.04 5.79
CA VAL A 319 3.19 6.56 7.15
C VAL A 319 4.55 6.50 7.80
N LEU A 320 5.00 7.60 8.39
CA LEU A 320 6.24 7.67 9.15
C LEU A 320 5.95 7.90 10.63
N TYR A 321 6.53 7.06 11.44
CA TYR A 321 6.58 7.21 12.90
C TYR A 321 7.93 7.79 13.28
N LEU A 322 7.90 8.96 13.95
CA LEU A 322 9.08 9.66 14.43
C LEU A 322 9.31 9.35 15.90
N TYR A 323 10.51 8.90 16.21
CA TYR A 323 10.96 8.61 17.56
C TYR A 323 12.27 9.34 17.86
N GLU A 324 12.56 9.54 19.13
CA GLU A 324 13.84 10.04 19.65
C GLU A 324 14.31 9.13 20.78
N LYS A 325 15.61 8.85 20.84
CA LYS A 325 16.21 8.11 21.96
C LYS A 325 16.55 9.09 23.08
N ASP A 326 16.04 8.80 24.28
CA ASP A 326 16.44 9.52 25.49
C ASP A 326 17.84 9.09 25.96
N ASP A 327 18.35 9.75 27.00
CA ASP A 327 19.68 9.48 27.59
C ASP A 327 19.88 8.02 28.03
N ASN A 328 18.80 7.31 28.29
CA ASN A 328 18.80 5.89 28.65
C ASN A 328 18.66 4.98 27.42
N SER A 329 18.74 5.51 26.19
CA SER A 329 18.51 4.82 24.92
C SER A 329 17.08 4.27 24.76
N SER A 330 16.10 4.73 25.54
CA SER A 330 14.71 4.38 25.39
C SER A 330 14.07 5.19 24.29
N MET A 331 13.27 4.54 23.44
CA MET A 331 12.55 5.21 22.35
C MET A 331 11.36 6.00 22.89
N ARG A 332 11.30 7.27 22.55
CA ARG A 332 10.19 8.17 22.83
C ARG A 332 9.47 8.53 21.52
N PHE A 333 8.19 8.34 21.50
CA PHE A 333 7.36 8.70 20.35
C PHE A 333 7.21 10.23 20.28
N ILE A 334 7.58 10.81 19.14
CA ILE A 334 7.51 12.26 18.88
C ILE A 334 6.28 12.58 18.02
N GLY A 335 6.03 11.82 16.95
CA GLY A 335 4.94 12.11 16.07
C GLY A 335 4.71 11.07 14.98
N ARG A 336 3.54 11.19 14.32
CA ARG A 336 3.15 10.40 13.16
C ARG A 336 2.93 11.33 11.98
N ASN A 337 3.65 11.08 10.90
CA ASN A 337 3.62 11.88 9.68
C ASN A 337 3.09 11.06 8.50
N SER A 338 2.51 11.74 7.53
CA SER A 338 2.19 11.15 6.22
C SER A 338 3.25 11.58 5.22
N LEU A 339 3.96 10.63 4.62
CA LEU A 339 4.89 10.90 3.54
C LEU A 339 4.17 10.81 2.20
N THR A 340 4.35 11.81 1.36
CA THR A 340 4.12 11.69 -0.07
C THR A 340 5.26 10.91 -0.71
N GLN A 341 5.10 10.47 -1.94
CA GLN A 341 6.20 9.86 -2.69
C GLN A 341 7.39 10.83 -2.77
N ILE A 342 8.60 10.34 -2.42
CA ILE A 342 9.83 11.13 -2.45
C ILE A 342 10.74 10.56 -3.52
N TYR A 343 10.97 11.33 -4.57
CA TYR A 343 11.90 10.96 -5.64
C TYR A 343 13.35 11.06 -5.18
N LYS A 344 14.27 10.48 -5.95
CA LYS A 344 15.72 10.62 -5.72
C LYS A 344 16.13 12.10 -5.74
N GLY A 345 16.82 12.56 -4.70
CA GLY A 345 17.16 13.96 -4.46
C GLY A 345 16.03 14.80 -3.84
N GLY A 346 14.84 14.20 -3.61
CA GLY A 346 13.75 14.86 -2.91
C GLY A 346 13.97 14.91 -1.40
N VAL A 347 13.29 15.86 -0.73
CA VAL A 347 13.39 16.08 0.71
C VAL A 347 12.11 15.65 1.40
N ALA A 348 12.23 14.82 2.43
CA ALA A 348 11.16 14.54 3.38
C ALA A 348 11.12 15.66 4.43
N ILE A 349 9.93 16.21 4.68
CA ILE A 349 9.69 17.20 5.72
C ILE A 349 8.67 16.63 6.69
N LEU A 350 9.03 16.60 7.97
CA LEU A 350 8.28 15.98 9.05
C LEU A 350 7.93 17.01 10.11
N ASP A 351 6.71 16.92 10.62
CA ASP A 351 6.28 17.66 11.80
C ASP A 351 6.77 16.94 13.06
N GLY A 352 7.62 17.60 13.82
CA GLY A 352 8.14 17.16 15.12
C GLY A 352 7.38 17.76 16.32
N GLY A 353 6.22 18.41 16.08
CA GLY A 353 5.40 19.03 17.13
C GLY A 353 5.80 20.46 17.47
N LYS A 354 5.57 20.87 18.70
CA LYS A 354 5.88 22.20 19.22
C LYS A 354 7.02 22.13 20.24
N ALA A 355 7.96 23.07 20.15
CA ALA A 355 9.07 23.19 21.09
C ALA A 355 8.62 23.91 22.37
N PHE A 356 8.83 23.28 23.52
CA PHE A 356 8.46 23.91 24.79
C PHE A 356 9.38 25.09 25.18
N ASP A 357 10.67 24.96 24.89
CA ASP A 357 11.72 25.90 25.32
C ASP A 357 12.06 26.98 24.30
N ILE A 358 11.37 27.01 23.15
CA ILE A 358 11.61 27.99 22.09
C ILE A 358 10.32 28.76 21.81
N ILE A 359 10.34 30.04 22.20
CA ILE A 359 9.15 30.88 22.17
C ILE A 359 9.34 32.03 21.17
N GLY A 360 8.40 32.13 20.24
CA GLY A 360 8.28 33.26 19.33
C GLY A 360 7.26 34.29 19.85
N LYS A 361 7.58 35.57 19.74
CA LYS A 361 6.70 36.66 20.07
C LYS A 361 6.57 37.56 18.86
N ARG A 362 5.36 37.82 18.42
CA ARG A 362 5.07 38.76 17.33
C ARG A 362 4.20 39.89 17.79
N ARG A 363 4.58 41.13 17.44
CA ARG A 363 3.85 42.35 17.74
C ARG A 363 3.80 43.25 16.52
N ILE A 364 2.66 43.93 16.31
CA ILE A 364 2.51 45.01 15.36
C ILE A 364 2.82 46.28 16.13
N LEU A 365 3.97 46.90 15.84
CA LEU A 365 4.39 48.16 16.54
C LEU A 365 3.73 49.38 15.98
N ASN A 366 3.51 49.40 14.66
CA ASN A 366 2.80 50.49 13.99
C ASN A 366 1.94 49.94 12.86
N PHE A 367 0.80 50.56 12.62
CA PHE A 367 -0.13 50.20 11.57
C PHE A 367 -0.79 51.45 11.04
N ASP A 368 -0.46 51.86 9.82
CA ASP A 368 -1.08 52.94 9.10
C ASP A 368 -1.80 52.46 7.85
N ARG A 369 -3.08 52.72 7.72
CA ARG A 369 -3.91 52.34 6.59
C ARG A 369 -4.56 53.56 5.96
N GLN A 370 -4.29 53.72 4.66
CA GLN A 370 -4.86 54.76 3.81
C GLN A 370 -5.85 54.14 2.81
N SER A 371 -6.43 54.96 1.94
CA SER A 371 -7.43 54.48 0.97
C SER A 371 -6.88 53.46 -0.01
N ASN A 372 -5.62 53.53 -0.41
CA ASN A 372 -5.00 52.69 -1.41
C ASN A 372 -3.66 52.05 -0.96
N SER A 373 -3.30 52.17 0.30
CA SER A 373 -2.08 51.61 0.84
C SER A 373 -2.19 51.27 2.33
N GLU A 374 -1.27 50.44 2.77
CA GLU A 374 -1.12 50.04 4.17
C GLU A 374 0.38 49.90 4.45
N GLU A 375 0.79 50.40 5.60
CA GLU A 375 2.14 50.25 6.11
C GLU A 375 2.11 49.68 7.52
N SER A 376 2.92 48.66 7.78
CA SER A 376 3.00 48.02 9.09
C SER A 376 4.44 47.82 9.49
N THR A 377 4.74 48.13 10.74
CA THR A 377 6.02 47.81 11.40
C THR A 377 5.80 46.68 12.36
N ILE A 378 6.54 45.58 12.16
CA ILE A 378 6.43 44.34 12.90
C ILE A 378 7.68 44.12 13.73
N SER A 379 7.49 43.61 14.93
CA SER A 379 8.55 43.11 15.80
C SER A 379 8.40 41.59 15.99
N LEU A 380 9.48 40.84 15.74
CA LEU A 380 9.61 39.42 15.99
C LEU A 380 10.71 39.23 17.04
N GLN A 381 10.38 38.61 18.16
CA GLN A 381 11.36 38.19 19.15
C GLN A 381 11.31 36.68 19.29
N ILE A 382 12.47 36.04 19.23
CA ILE A 382 12.57 34.60 19.42
C ILE A 382 13.51 34.34 20.59
N LEU A 383 13.01 33.59 21.56
CA LEU A 383 13.73 33.27 22.81
C LEU A 383 14.08 31.77 22.79
N ASN A 384 15.33 31.48 22.94
CA ASN A 384 15.86 30.13 23.15
C ASN A 384 16.17 29.92 24.64
N THR A 385 15.33 29.18 25.37
CA THR A 385 15.58 28.85 26.79
C THR A 385 16.21 27.46 26.96
N SER A 386 16.49 26.76 25.86
CA SER A 386 17.15 25.46 25.90
C SER A 386 18.66 25.59 26.13
N ASP A 387 19.33 24.47 26.33
CA ASP A 387 20.79 24.35 26.53
C ASP A 387 21.57 24.14 25.23
N LYS A 388 20.90 24.18 24.06
CA LYS A 388 21.49 23.96 22.74
C LYS A 388 21.35 25.19 21.84
N SER A 389 22.32 25.41 20.94
CA SER A 389 22.17 26.33 19.82
C SER A 389 21.11 25.81 18.86
N ILE A 390 20.27 26.67 18.33
CA ILE A 390 19.13 26.30 17.48
C ILE A 390 19.14 27.07 16.16
N LYS A 391 18.68 26.40 15.10
CA LYS A 391 18.35 27.04 13.82
C LYS A 391 16.87 27.37 13.77
N VAL A 392 16.55 28.60 13.42
CA VAL A 392 15.16 29.08 13.32
C VAL A 392 14.91 29.63 11.93
N LYS A 393 13.75 29.27 11.35
CA LYS A 393 13.17 29.87 10.16
C LYS A 393 11.94 30.67 10.58
N SER A 394 12.09 32.03 10.75
CA SER A 394 10.96 32.88 11.06
C SER A 394 10.28 33.33 9.76
N VAL A 395 9.08 32.83 9.50
CA VAL A 395 8.34 33.00 8.24
C VAL A 395 7.24 34.01 8.41
N GLU A 396 7.18 34.99 7.50
CA GLU A 396 6.16 36.00 7.43
C GLU A 396 5.42 35.95 6.09
N LYS A 397 4.10 35.80 6.14
CA LYS A 397 3.23 35.77 4.94
C LYS A 397 2.57 37.16 4.77
N ILE A 398 2.85 37.79 3.63
CA ILE A 398 2.34 39.14 3.27
C ILE A 398 1.66 39.00 1.91
N PHE A 399 0.35 39.22 1.85
CA PHE A 399 -0.43 39.02 0.63
C PHE A 399 -0.62 40.36 -0.14
N GLY A 400 -0.73 40.27 -1.46
CA GLY A 400 -0.93 41.39 -2.36
C GLY A 400 0.36 41.98 -2.93
N ASP A 401 0.34 43.21 -3.36
CA ASP A 401 1.51 43.93 -3.89
C ASP A 401 2.21 44.65 -2.73
N TRP A 402 3.39 44.18 -2.36
CA TRP A 402 4.10 44.66 -1.18
C TRP A 402 5.60 44.80 -1.38
N VAL A 403 6.21 45.68 -0.60
CA VAL A 403 7.66 45.87 -0.52
C VAL A 403 8.09 45.97 0.94
N ILE A 404 9.27 45.45 1.27
CA ILE A 404 9.93 45.71 2.54
C ILE A 404 10.61 47.07 2.43
N LYS A 405 10.25 47.99 3.34
CA LYS A 405 10.82 49.33 3.42
C LYS A 405 12.11 49.36 4.24
N GLU A 406 12.06 48.69 5.36
CA GLU A 406 13.16 48.60 6.31
C GLU A 406 13.19 47.21 6.97
N SER A 407 14.36 46.75 7.33
CA SER A 407 14.55 45.51 8.09
C SER A 407 15.83 45.60 8.91
N SER A 408 15.78 45.23 10.18
CA SER A 408 16.94 45.14 11.06
C SER A 408 17.80 43.90 10.83
N SER A 409 17.28 42.89 10.10
CA SER A 409 17.98 41.65 9.81
C SER A 409 17.82 41.27 8.33
N MET A 410 18.73 40.46 7.82
CA MET A 410 18.65 39.94 6.47
C MET A 410 17.46 39.00 6.34
N TYR A 411 16.68 39.15 5.28
CA TYR A 411 15.57 38.25 4.93
C TYR A 411 15.75 37.66 3.54
N ILE A 412 15.10 36.53 3.33
CA ILE A 412 15.05 35.86 2.04
C ILE A 412 13.59 35.88 1.56
N LYS A 413 13.37 36.31 0.32
CA LYS A 413 12.07 36.21 -0.34
C LYS A 413 11.94 34.83 -0.95
N GLU A 414 11.04 34.00 -0.38
CA GLU A 414 10.81 32.62 -0.81
C GLU A 414 9.88 32.56 -2.04
N ASP A 415 8.81 33.39 -2.00
CA ASP A 415 7.85 33.52 -3.12
C ASP A 415 7.20 34.92 -3.13
N ALA A 416 6.11 35.08 -3.92
CA ALA A 416 5.40 36.36 -4.05
C ALA A 416 4.76 36.85 -2.74
N SER A 417 4.48 35.95 -1.81
CA SER A 417 3.75 36.24 -0.56
C SER A 417 4.54 35.92 0.71
N THR A 418 5.75 35.34 0.57
CA THR A 418 6.48 34.79 1.72
C THR A 418 7.90 35.33 1.79
N ILE A 419 8.27 35.82 2.94
CA ILE A 419 9.65 36.06 3.34
C ILE A 419 9.99 35.24 4.57
N TYR A 420 11.27 34.95 4.77
CA TYR A 420 11.73 34.41 6.04
C TYR A 420 13.08 34.97 6.47
N PHE A 421 13.29 34.95 7.79
CA PHE A 421 14.52 35.32 8.45
C PHE A 421 15.21 34.03 8.94
N PRO A 422 16.39 33.66 8.37
CA PRO A 422 17.19 32.56 8.89
C PRO A 422 17.97 33.07 10.11
N LEU A 423 17.83 32.37 11.25
CA LEU A 423 18.47 32.75 12.50
C LEU A 423 19.20 31.53 13.09
N GLU A 424 20.28 31.81 13.81
CA GLU A 424 20.96 30.87 14.70
C GLU A 424 21.02 31.53 16.08
N ILE A 425 20.46 30.85 17.10
CA ILE A 425 20.28 31.43 18.43
C ILE A 425 20.93 30.54 19.47
N GLU A 426 21.92 31.08 20.15
CA GLU A 426 22.67 30.40 21.19
C GLU A 426 21.83 30.10 22.45
N PRO A 427 22.24 29.10 23.27
CA PRO A 427 21.57 28.79 24.54
C PRO A 427 21.31 30.01 25.42
N GLY A 428 20.09 30.14 25.91
CA GLY A 428 19.68 31.26 26.81
C GLY A 428 19.63 32.62 26.14
N GLN A 429 19.80 32.73 24.83
CA GLN A 429 19.79 34.02 24.10
C GLN A 429 18.44 34.27 23.43
N SER A 430 18.25 35.51 23.00
CA SER A 430 17.09 35.91 22.19
C SER A 430 17.50 36.80 21.05
N GLU A 431 16.83 36.66 19.91
CA GLU A 431 16.94 37.54 18.76
C GLU A 431 15.69 38.40 18.59
N LEU A 432 15.91 39.69 18.28
CA LEU A 432 14.86 40.67 18.02
C LEU A 432 15.02 41.20 16.60
N ILE A 433 13.99 41.01 15.80
CA ILE A 433 13.89 41.51 14.43
C ILE A 433 12.78 42.54 14.37
N THR A 434 13.05 43.67 13.72
CA THR A 434 12.04 44.66 13.36
C THR A 434 12.05 44.89 11.87
N TYR A 435 10.92 44.82 11.21
CA TYR A 435 10.80 45.14 9.80
C TYR A 435 9.52 45.93 9.49
N THR A 436 9.56 46.74 8.44
CA THR A 436 8.41 47.52 7.95
C THR A 436 8.11 47.11 6.51
N TYR A 437 6.86 46.74 6.26
CA TYR A 437 6.37 46.53 4.91
C TYR A 437 5.31 47.52 4.51
N LYS A 438 5.24 47.84 3.23
CA LYS A 438 4.17 48.63 2.62
C LYS A 438 3.47 47.82 1.55
N LYS A 439 2.14 47.88 1.55
CA LYS A 439 1.26 47.29 0.53
C LYS A 439 0.55 48.41 -0.22
N GLU A 440 0.31 48.18 -1.51
CA GLU A 440 -0.45 49.08 -2.33
C GLU A 440 -1.52 48.30 -3.11
N TRP A 441 -2.68 48.90 -3.30
CA TRP A 441 -3.76 48.37 -4.13
C TRP A 441 -4.43 49.48 -4.93
N LYS A 442 -4.96 49.09 -6.09
CA LYS A 442 -5.66 50.01 -7.01
C LYS A 442 -7.14 50.15 -6.66
#